data_88ea092122042a9c8afb49fb1d3c057b
#
_entry.id   88ea092122042a9c8afb49fb1d3c057b
#
_cell.length_a   1.000
_cell.length_b   1.000
_cell.length_c   1.000
_cell.angle_alpha   90.00
_cell.angle_beta   90.00
_cell.angle_gamma   90.00
#
_symmetry.space_group_name_H-M   'P 1'
#
loop_
_entity.id
_entity.type
_entity.pdbx_description
1 polymer ?
#
loop_
_entity_poly.entity_id
_entity_poly.type
_entity_poly.pdbx_seq_one_letter_code
_entity_poly.pdbx_strand_id
1 'polypeptide(L)'
;MADNRKMWEELGMNLELHDQLCAVLPQAFGDVFLSQENRPEGMDYYNMVVADIHGIRPAELIEHQKKGGKVFGTFCIYVPDEIIFAADAIATGLCGGSQFWVPGGERVLPTNTCPLIKASVGARLDRTCPFFRIADMYIGQTTCDGKKKAWEILSEDVPVYVMDLPQMKRAKDVKAWAEEITALKDKVEEFTGIEIEKINIYVDGVRVID
;
A
#
# COMPACT_ATOMS: atom_id res chain seq x y z
N MET A 1 1.66 11.08 -23.69
CA MET A 1 1.43 10.08 -22.66
C MET A 1 1.60 8.71 -23.28
N ALA A 2 2.44 7.86 -22.69
CA ALA A 2 2.53 6.47 -23.15
C ALA A 2 1.13 5.82 -23.04
N ASP A 3 0.81 4.96 -23.97
CA ASP A 3 -0.44 4.19 -23.90
C ASP A 3 -0.28 3.12 -22.79
N ASN A 4 -0.72 3.45 -21.59
CA ASN A 4 -0.67 2.56 -20.44
C ASN A 4 -1.76 1.47 -20.46
N ARG A 5 -2.67 1.53 -21.45
CA ARG A 5 -3.85 0.66 -21.50
C ARG A 5 -3.48 -0.82 -21.56
N LYS A 6 -2.48 -1.16 -22.39
CA LYS A 6 -1.99 -2.53 -22.48
C LYS A 6 -1.45 -3.07 -21.15
N MET A 7 -0.73 -2.25 -20.41
CA MET A 7 -0.24 -2.60 -19.07
C MET A 7 -1.41 -2.87 -18.11
N TRP A 8 -2.43 -2.03 -18.12
CA TRP A 8 -3.62 -2.21 -17.29
C TRP A 8 -4.42 -3.47 -17.67
N GLU A 9 -4.50 -3.79 -18.97
CA GLU A 9 -5.08 -5.04 -19.46
C GLU A 9 -4.31 -6.26 -18.95
N GLU A 10 -2.99 -6.26 -19.05
CA GLU A 10 -2.12 -7.32 -18.56
C GLU A 10 -2.21 -7.52 -17.05
N LEU A 11 -2.44 -6.45 -16.28
CA LEU A 11 -2.72 -6.50 -14.84
C LEU A 11 -4.13 -7.03 -14.51
N GLY A 12 -4.98 -7.27 -15.51
CA GLY A 12 -6.36 -7.71 -15.32
C GLY A 12 -7.25 -6.66 -14.67
N MET A 13 -7.00 -5.37 -14.92
CA MET A 13 -7.79 -4.27 -14.40
C MET A 13 -9.17 -4.21 -15.05
N ASN A 14 -10.15 -3.70 -14.33
CA ASN A 14 -11.45 -3.34 -14.87
C ASN A 14 -11.32 -1.98 -15.58
N LEU A 15 -11.07 -2.00 -16.88
CA LEU A 15 -10.76 -0.80 -17.65
C LEU A 15 -11.94 0.16 -17.75
N GLU A 16 -13.17 -0.35 -17.84
CA GLU A 16 -14.36 0.52 -17.92
C GLU A 16 -14.48 1.37 -16.65
N LEU A 17 -14.38 0.74 -15.49
CA LEU A 17 -14.46 1.44 -14.21
C LEU A 17 -13.21 2.30 -13.94
N HIS A 18 -12.05 1.86 -14.41
CA HIS A 18 -10.82 2.63 -14.32
C HIS A 18 -10.87 3.89 -15.20
N ASP A 19 -11.42 3.82 -16.38
CA ASP A 19 -11.62 4.96 -17.28
C ASP A 19 -12.55 6.01 -16.63
N GLN A 20 -13.60 5.58 -15.91
CA GLN A 20 -14.46 6.48 -15.14
C GLN A 20 -13.70 7.19 -14.02
N LEU A 21 -12.84 6.48 -13.29
CA LEU A 21 -11.97 7.08 -12.28
C LEU A 21 -11.02 8.10 -12.91
N CYS A 22 -10.31 7.73 -13.97
CA CYS A 22 -9.36 8.60 -14.65
C CYS A 22 -10.01 9.84 -15.27
N ALA A 23 -11.28 9.78 -15.65
CA ALA A 23 -12.01 10.94 -16.19
C ALA A 23 -12.25 12.04 -15.16
N VAL A 24 -12.41 11.69 -13.88
CA VAL A 24 -12.68 12.67 -12.81
C VAL A 24 -11.44 13.13 -12.04
N LEU A 25 -10.36 12.34 -12.06
CA LEU A 25 -9.15 12.65 -11.29
C LEU A 25 -8.50 14.00 -11.66
N PRO A 26 -8.31 14.37 -12.94
CA PRO A 26 -7.66 15.63 -13.30
C PRO A 26 -8.40 16.86 -12.79
N GLN A 27 -9.74 16.85 -12.89
CA GLN A 27 -10.55 17.95 -12.39
C GLN A 27 -10.52 17.99 -10.86
N ALA A 28 -10.74 16.87 -10.18
CA ALA A 28 -10.70 16.81 -8.72
C ALA A 28 -9.33 17.24 -8.17
N PHE A 29 -8.23 16.84 -8.81
CA PHE A 29 -6.89 17.27 -8.43
C PHE A 29 -6.68 18.77 -8.68
N GLY A 30 -7.15 19.27 -9.80
CA GLY A 30 -7.12 20.69 -10.13
C GLY A 30 -7.88 21.54 -9.11
N ASP A 31 -9.12 21.16 -8.82
CA ASP A 31 -10.01 21.91 -7.93
C ASP A 31 -9.55 21.89 -6.46
N VAL A 32 -9.00 20.77 -6.00
CA VAL A 32 -8.63 20.60 -4.58
C VAL A 32 -7.20 21.02 -4.30
N PHE A 33 -6.26 20.74 -5.18
CA PHE A 33 -4.84 20.94 -4.92
C PHE A 33 -4.24 22.08 -5.73
N LEU A 34 -4.42 22.11 -7.06
CA LEU A 34 -3.74 23.11 -7.90
C LEU A 34 -4.34 24.51 -7.79
N SER A 35 -5.62 24.62 -7.40
CA SER A 35 -6.30 25.90 -7.17
C SER A 35 -5.89 26.58 -5.85
N GLN A 36 -5.19 25.89 -4.96
CA GLN A 36 -4.78 26.45 -3.68
C GLN A 36 -3.75 27.57 -3.85
N GLU A 37 -3.94 28.68 -3.13
CA GLU A 37 -2.98 29.76 -3.03
C GLU A 37 -1.85 29.41 -2.02
N ASN A 38 -0.70 30.07 -2.13
CA ASN A 38 0.44 29.92 -1.20
C ASN A 38 0.99 28.48 -1.08
N ARG A 39 0.96 27.72 -2.16
CA ARG A 39 1.55 26.37 -2.17
C ARG A 39 3.09 26.48 -2.10
N PRO A 40 3.76 25.63 -1.29
CA PRO A 40 5.22 25.53 -1.29
C PRO A 40 5.75 25.13 -2.68
N GLU A 41 6.87 25.74 -3.13
CA GLU A 41 7.50 25.45 -4.43
C GLU A 41 7.82 23.95 -4.60
N GLY A 42 8.24 23.27 -3.53
CA GLY A 42 8.52 21.81 -3.56
C GLY A 42 7.33 20.94 -3.90
N MET A 43 6.10 21.47 -3.88
CA MET A 43 4.89 20.72 -4.27
C MET A 43 4.82 20.44 -5.78
N ASP A 44 5.56 21.12 -6.61
CA ASP A 44 5.56 20.88 -8.05
C ASP A 44 6.10 19.50 -8.41
N TYR A 45 7.08 19.00 -7.66
CA TYR A 45 7.56 17.63 -7.79
C TYR A 45 6.43 16.60 -7.54
N TYR A 46 5.66 16.79 -6.48
CA TYR A 46 4.54 15.88 -6.16
C TYR A 46 3.41 15.99 -7.17
N ASN A 47 3.14 17.18 -7.72
CA ASN A 47 2.17 17.36 -8.79
C ASN A 47 2.54 16.53 -10.02
N MET A 48 3.82 16.52 -10.40
CA MET A 48 4.33 15.74 -11.51
C MET A 48 4.17 14.23 -11.26
N VAL A 49 4.49 13.77 -10.05
CA VAL A 49 4.35 12.35 -9.67
C VAL A 49 2.88 11.90 -9.70
N VAL A 50 1.97 12.74 -9.20
CA VAL A 50 0.52 12.40 -9.12
C VAL A 50 -0.16 12.51 -10.48
N ALA A 51 0.33 13.34 -11.40
CA ALA A 51 -0.28 13.55 -12.71
C ALA A 51 -0.37 12.26 -13.55
N ASP A 52 0.53 11.29 -13.35
CA ASP A 52 0.51 9.99 -14.02
C ASP A 52 0.72 8.82 -13.04
N ILE A 53 0.05 8.88 -11.90
CA ILE A 53 0.23 7.91 -10.80
C ILE A 53 -0.11 6.47 -11.20
N HIS A 54 -1.00 6.28 -12.15
CA HIS A 54 -1.39 4.95 -12.67
C HIS A 54 -0.59 4.51 -13.90
N GLY A 55 0.39 5.29 -14.34
CA GLY A 55 1.24 5.01 -15.51
C GLY A 55 2.69 4.74 -15.16
N ILE A 56 3.47 5.78 -14.92
CA ILE A 56 4.93 5.68 -14.76
C ILE A 56 5.31 4.76 -13.61
N ARG A 57 4.77 4.99 -12.41
CA ARG A 57 5.14 4.20 -11.23
C ARG A 57 4.73 2.72 -11.32
N PRO A 58 3.52 2.35 -11.73
CA PRO A 58 3.19 0.97 -12.04
C PRO A 58 4.15 0.30 -13.03
N ALA A 59 4.54 0.98 -14.09
CA ALA A 59 5.48 0.44 -15.07
C ALA A 59 6.86 0.14 -14.45
N GLU A 60 7.38 1.01 -13.59
CA GLU A 60 8.63 0.79 -12.85
C GLU A 60 8.54 -0.42 -11.91
N LEU A 61 7.43 -0.59 -11.20
CA LEU A 61 7.20 -1.73 -10.31
C LEU A 61 7.17 -3.05 -11.08
N ILE A 62 6.48 -3.07 -12.22
CA ILE A 62 6.44 -4.25 -13.11
C ILE A 62 7.83 -4.57 -13.66
N GLU A 63 8.60 -3.55 -14.03
CA GLU A 63 9.98 -3.76 -14.52
C GLU A 63 10.90 -4.32 -13.43
N HIS A 64 10.72 -3.89 -12.17
CA HIS A 64 11.40 -4.47 -11.02
C HIS A 64 11.04 -5.95 -10.83
N GLN A 65 9.75 -6.31 -10.91
CA GLN A 65 9.32 -7.71 -10.84
C GLN A 65 9.88 -8.58 -11.99
N LYS A 66 9.93 -8.06 -13.21
CA LYS A 66 10.54 -8.75 -14.35
C LYS A 66 12.03 -9.09 -14.14
N LYS A 67 12.72 -8.30 -13.32
CA LYS A 67 14.12 -8.56 -12.92
C LYS A 67 14.25 -9.51 -11.73
N GLY A 68 13.14 -10.06 -11.24
CA GLY A 68 13.10 -10.97 -10.10
C GLY A 68 12.85 -10.29 -8.74
N GLY A 69 12.73 -8.96 -8.70
CA GLY A 69 12.41 -8.21 -7.50
C GLY A 69 10.98 -8.45 -7.01
N LYS A 70 10.70 -8.06 -5.76
CA LYS A 70 9.39 -8.18 -5.13
C LYS A 70 8.79 -6.82 -4.80
N VAL A 71 7.46 -6.73 -4.83
CA VAL A 71 6.70 -5.54 -4.48
C VAL A 71 5.78 -5.86 -3.32
N PHE A 72 5.94 -5.15 -2.20
CA PHE A 72 5.08 -5.25 -1.03
C PHE A 72 4.08 -4.10 -1.00
N GLY A 73 2.81 -4.43 -0.84
CA GLY A 73 1.77 -3.44 -0.58
C GLY A 73 1.66 -3.17 0.91
N THR A 74 1.93 -1.93 1.34
CA THR A 74 1.92 -1.56 2.76
C THR A 74 0.72 -0.68 3.11
N PHE A 75 0.22 -0.83 4.33
CA PHE A 75 -0.87 0.00 4.85
C PHE A 75 -0.41 0.78 6.07
N CYS A 76 -0.64 2.08 6.04
CA CYS A 76 -0.19 3.01 7.09
C CYS A 76 1.33 3.05 7.31
N ILE A 77 1.73 3.80 8.33
CA ILE A 77 3.12 4.11 8.66
C ILE A 77 3.79 3.09 9.61
N TYR A 78 3.09 2.03 9.98
CA TYR A 78 3.62 1.07 10.97
C TYR A 78 4.54 0.01 10.36
N VAL A 79 4.51 -0.16 9.05
CA VAL A 79 5.43 -1.05 8.36
C VAL A 79 6.76 -0.34 8.17
N PRO A 80 7.86 -0.86 8.70
CA PRO A 80 9.18 -0.28 8.46
C PRO A 80 9.64 -0.63 7.04
N ASP A 81 9.45 0.32 6.11
CA ASP A 81 9.82 0.15 4.69
C ASP A 81 11.31 -0.15 4.51
N GLU A 82 12.14 0.23 5.49
CA GLU A 82 13.59 -0.04 5.52
C GLU A 82 13.90 -1.54 5.46
N ILE A 83 13.07 -2.39 6.08
CA ILE A 83 13.22 -3.86 6.00
C ILE A 83 12.97 -4.34 4.57
N ILE A 84 11.95 -3.80 3.91
CA ILE A 84 11.59 -4.14 2.54
C ILE A 84 12.71 -3.73 1.57
N PHE A 85 13.21 -2.50 1.72
CA PHE A 85 14.31 -1.99 0.89
C PHE A 85 15.62 -2.76 1.10
N ALA A 86 15.91 -3.19 2.33
CA ALA A 86 17.10 -3.98 2.61
C ALA A 86 17.07 -5.38 1.97
N ALA A 87 15.90 -5.88 1.63
CA ALA A 87 15.71 -7.10 0.87
C ALA A 87 15.66 -6.87 -0.66
N ASP A 88 16.16 -5.74 -1.16
CA ASP A 88 16.08 -5.33 -2.57
C ASP A 88 14.66 -5.39 -3.14
N ALA A 89 13.68 -5.15 -2.29
CA ALA A 89 12.27 -5.11 -2.65
C ALA A 89 11.72 -3.68 -2.59
N ILE A 90 10.53 -3.47 -3.12
CA ILE A 90 9.89 -2.15 -3.15
C ILE A 90 8.62 -2.17 -2.31
N ALA A 91 8.48 -1.17 -1.41
CA ALA A 91 7.23 -0.89 -0.72
C ALA A 91 6.35 0.06 -1.54
N THR A 92 5.05 -0.21 -1.60
CA THR A 92 4.06 0.69 -2.19
C THR A 92 2.83 0.83 -1.28
N GLY A 93 2.40 2.06 -1.04
CA GLY A 93 1.25 2.33 -0.19
C GLY A 93 -0.08 1.92 -0.84
N LEU A 94 -0.94 1.20 -0.11
CA LEU A 94 -2.23 0.68 -0.56
C LEU A 94 -3.40 1.29 0.21
N CYS A 95 -3.49 2.60 0.33
CA CYS A 95 -4.49 3.23 1.18
C CYS A 95 -5.89 3.35 0.56
N GLY A 96 -6.03 3.37 -0.76
CA GLY A 96 -7.31 3.47 -1.45
C GLY A 96 -8.17 4.67 -1.00
N GLY A 97 -7.59 5.84 -0.79
CA GLY A 97 -8.20 6.99 -0.11
C GLY A 97 -9.27 7.76 -0.93
N SER A 98 -10.09 7.10 -1.73
CA SER A 98 -11.15 7.74 -2.53
C SER A 98 -12.53 7.17 -2.25
N GLN A 99 -13.53 8.03 -2.16
CA GLN A 99 -14.93 7.64 -2.07
C GLN A 99 -15.41 6.81 -3.27
N PHE A 100 -14.72 6.90 -4.39
CA PHE A 100 -15.02 6.13 -5.59
C PHE A 100 -15.06 4.62 -5.32
N TRP A 101 -14.22 4.11 -4.44
CA TRP A 101 -14.11 2.68 -4.14
C TRP A 101 -15.01 2.20 -3.00
N VAL A 102 -15.64 3.09 -2.24
CA VAL A 102 -16.49 2.73 -1.10
C VAL A 102 -17.61 1.75 -1.48
N PRO A 103 -18.36 1.96 -2.58
CA PRO A 103 -19.40 1.02 -2.98
C PRO A 103 -18.87 -0.39 -3.27
N GLY A 104 -17.67 -0.51 -3.83
CA GLY A 104 -17.00 -1.80 -4.04
C GLY A 104 -16.76 -2.55 -2.73
N GLY A 105 -16.29 -1.86 -1.70
CA GLY A 105 -16.07 -2.43 -0.38
C GLY A 105 -17.37 -2.80 0.36
N GLU A 106 -18.46 -2.05 0.14
CA GLU A 106 -19.77 -2.32 0.76
C GLU A 106 -20.45 -3.61 0.26
N ARG A 107 -19.94 -4.21 -0.80
CA ARG A 107 -20.39 -5.54 -1.23
C ARG A 107 -20.04 -6.65 -0.24
N VAL A 108 -18.98 -6.46 0.55
CA VAL A 108 -18.43 -7.47 1.48
C VAL A 108 -18.25 -6.97 2.91
N LEU A 109 -18.32 -5.67 3.13
CA LEU A 109 -18.21 -5.04 4.44
C LEU A 109 -19.51 -4.33 4.83
N PRO A 110 -19.86 -4.32 6.12
CA PRO A 110 -21.03 -3.57 6.61
C PRO A 110 -20.93 -2.08 6.27
N THR A 111 -22.07 -1.44 6.00
CA THR A 111 -22.16 -0.02 5.64
C THR A 111 -21.58 0.92 6.71
N ASN A 112 -21.64 0.54 7.98
CA ASN A 112 -21.08 1.30 9.11
C ASN A 112 -19.56 1.09 9.29
N THR A 113 -18.89 0.30 8.44
CA THR A 113 -17.44 0.19 8.44
C THR A 113 -16.81 1.51 7.99
N CYS A 114 -15.63 1.82 8.54
CA CYS A 114 -14.85 3.01 8.17
C CYS A 114 -14.71 3.14 6.66
N PRO A 115 -15.02 4.31 6.07
CA PRO A 115 -14.94 4.54 4.62
C PRO A 115 -13.56 4.23 4.03
N LEU A 116 -12.47 4.53 4.75
CA LEU A 116 -11.11 4.23 4.29
C LEU A 116 -10.89 2.72 4.12
N ILE A 117 -11.39 1.92 5.04
CA ILE A 117 -11.27 0.45 4.97
C ILE A 117 -12.12 -0.08 3.80
N LYS A 118 -13.35 0.41 3.65
CA LYS A 118 -14.21 0.06 2.51
C LYS A 118 -13.56 0.43 1.18
N ALA A 119 -12.97 1.64 1.10
CA ALA A 119 -12.28 2.08 -0.10
C ALA A 119 -11.06 1.21 -0.45
N SER A 120 -10.26 0.82 0.54
CA SER A 120 -9.11 -0.07 0.32
C SER A 120 -9.54 -1.44 -0.22
N VAL A 121 -10.55 -2.05 0.40
CA VAL A 121 -11.12 -3.33 -0.06
C VAL A 121 -11.77 -3.18 -1.43
N GLY A 122 -12.53 -2.10 -1.65
CA GLY A 122 -13.18 -1.81 -2.93
C GLY A 122 -12.18 -1.61 -4.06
N ALA A 123 -11.09 -0.89 -3.85
CA ALA A 123 -10.02 -0.70 -4.85
C ALA A 123 -9.45 -2.04 -5.35
N ARG A 124 -9.31 -3.02 -4.45
CA ARG A 124 -8.89 -4.38 -4.80
C ARG A 124 -9.97 -5.14 -5.56
N LEU A 125 -11.20 -5.19 -5.03
CA LEU A 125 -12.31 -5.95 -5.59
C LEU A 125 -12.78 -5.42 -6.95
N ASP A 126 -12.77 -4.10 -7.12
CA ASP A 126 -13.13 -3.44 -8.38
C ASP A 126 -12.02 -3.53 -9.43
N ARG A 127 -10.82 -3.93 -9.03
CA ARG A 127 -9.65 -4.05 -9.91
C ARG A 127 -9.34 -2.77 -10.68
N THR A 128 -9.41 -1.63 -10.01
CA THR A 128 -9.22 -0.30 -10.62
C THR A 128 -7.96 0.40 -10.17
N CYS A 129 -7.26 -0.13 -9.16
CA CYS A 129 -5.99 0.39 -8.69
C CYS A 129 -4.85 -0.54 -9.11
N PRO A 130 -3.88 -0.08 -9.94
CA PRO A 130 -2.78 -0.91 -10.40
C PRO A 130 -1.88 -1.38 -9.25
N PHE A 131 -1.68 -0.59 -8.21
CA PHE A 131 -0.85 -0.94 -7.06
C PHE A 131 -1.36 -2.18 -6.32
N PHE A 132 -2.68 -2.30 -6.14
CA PHE A 132 -3.30 -3.52 -5.59
C PHE A 132 -3.17 -4.74 -6.51
N ARG A 133 -2.92 -4.53 -7.79
CA ARG A 133 -2.73 -5.64 -8.75
C ARG A 133 -1.28 -6.08 -8.86
N ILE A 134 -0.34 -5.16 -8.64
CA ILE A 134 1.09 -5.40 -8.78
C ILE A 134 1.69 -6.04 -7.53
N ALA A 135 1.28 -5.61 -6.33
CA ALA A 135 1.90 -6.07 -5.10
C ALA A 135 1.81 -7.59 -4.92
N ASP A 136 2.97 -8.23 -4.68
CA ASP A 136 3.13 -9.67 -4.51
C ASP A 136 2.63 -10.16 -3.15
N MET A 137 2.71 -9.30 -2.12
CA MET A 137 2.23 -9.54 -0.76
C MET A 137 1.73 -8.23 -0.16
N TYR A 138 0.69 -8.29 0.68
CA TYR A 138 0.27 -7.15 1.48
C TYR A 138 0.74 -7.30 2.92
N ILE A 139 1.12 -6.17 3.52
CA ILE A 139 1.47 -6.10 4.95
C ILE A 139 0.46 -5.18 5.63
N GLY A 140 -0.35 -5.76 6.48
CA GLY A 140 -1.39 -5.08 7.24
C GLY A 140 -1.10 -5.07 8.74
N GLN A 141 -1.89 -4.30 9.51
CA GLN A 141 -1.73 -4.21 10.96
C GLN A 141 -3.07 -4.33 11.67
N THR A 142 -3.04 -4.80 12.92
CA THR A 142 -4.22 -4.97 13.77
C THR A 142 -4.64 -3.68 14.47
N THR A 143 -4.69 -2.56 13.73
CA THR A 143 -5.01 -1.24 14.30
C THR A 143 -6.47 -1.08 14.74
N CYS A 144 -7.39 -1.82 14.11
CA CYS A 144 -8.81 -1.85 14.50
C CYS A 144 -9.50 -3.10 13.93
N ASP A 145 -10.70 -3.43 14.45
CA ASP A 145 -11.43 -4.63 14.04
C ASP A 145 -11.84 -4.60 12.56
N GLY A 146 -12.16 -3.44 12.02
CA GLY A 146 -12.46 -3.29 10.60
C GLY A 146 -11.28 -3.65 9.70
N LYS A 147 -10.05 -3.27 10.09
CA LYS A 147 -8.83 -3.68 9.37
C LYS A 147 -8.57 -5.19 9.47
N LYS A 148 -8.70 -5.77 10.67
CA LYS A 148 -8.55 -7.22 10.85
C LYS A 148 -9.47 -7.97 9.88
N LYS A 149 -10.73 -7.54 9.76
CA LYS A 149 -11.66 -8.16 8.80
C LYS A 149 -11.29 -7.91 7.35
N ALA A 150 -10.75 -6.73 7.03
CA ALA A 150 -10.26 -6.44 5.69
C ALA A 150 -9.10 -7.36 5.29
N TRP A 151 -8.20 -7.69 6.22
CA TRP A 151 -7.10 -8.62 5.95
C TRP A 151 -7.59 -10.03 5.63
N GLU A 152 -8.61 -10.53 6.32
CA GLU A 152 -9.24 -11.81 6.01
C GLU A 152 -9.79 -11.82 4.57
N ILE A 153 -10.53 -10.78 4.19
CA ILE A 153 -11.11 -10.66 2.83
C ILE A 153 -10.01 -10.58 1.76
N LEU A 154 -8.99 -9.76 1.99
CA LEU A 154 -7.91 -9.56 1.02
C LEU A 154 -7.03 -10.80 0.89
N SER A 155 -6.88 -11.60 1.96
CA SER A 155 -6.09 -12.83 1.95
C SER A 155 -6.67 -13.97 1.10
N GLU A 156 -7.92 -13.86 0.67
CA GLU A 156 -8.52 -14.81 -0.28
C GLU A 156 -7.86 -14.76 -1.66
N ASP A 157 -7.30 -13.62 -2.05
CA ASP A 157 -6.75 -13.37 -3.38
C ASP A 157 -5.23 -13.20 -3.43
N VAL A 158 -4.61 -12.79 -2.33
CA VAL A 158 -3.19 -12.41 -2.28
C VAL A 158 -2.61 -12.72 -0.91
N PRO A 159 -1.33 -13.12 -0.79
CA PRO A 159 -0.70 -13.30 0.51
C PRO A 159 -0.78 -12.01 1.35
N VAL A 160 -1.26 -12.12 2.59
CA VAL A 160 -1.32 -11.02 3.55
C VAL A 160 -0.54 -11.40 4.80
N TYR A 161 0.46 -10.61 5.15
CA TYR A 161 1.12 -10.68 6.45
C TYR A 161 0.51 -9.63 7.37
N VAL A 162 0.10 -10.04 8.58
CA VAL A 162 -0.56 -9.16 9.52
C VAL A 162 0.31 -8.98 10.76
N MET A 163 0.74 -7.75 11.00
CA MET A 163 1.50 -7.36 12.18
C MET A 163 0.56 -7.06 13.34
N ASP A 164 0.83 -7.64 14.50
CA ASP A 164 0.09 -7.34 15.73
C ASP A 164 0.58 -6.04 16.36
N LEU A 165 -0.24 -4.98 16.27
CA LEU A 165 0.09 -3.68 16.81
C LEU A 165 -0.32 -3.56 18.29
N PRO A 166 0.63 -3.39 19.23
CA PRO A 166 0.30 -3.14 20.63
C PRO A 166 -0.51 -1.86 20.82
N GLN A 167 -1.52 -1.91 21.68
CA GLN A 167 -2.43 -0.77 21.89
C GLN A 167 -1.91 0.26 22.91
N MET A 168 -0.84 -0.03 23.61
CA MET A 168 -0.28 0.81 24.68
C MET A 168 1.24 0.97 24.50
N LYS A 169 1.85 1.86 25.29
CA LYS A 169 3.30 2.15 25.26
C LYS A 169 4.02 1.73 26.54
N ARG A 170 3.61 0.62 27.16
CA ARG A 170 4.30 0.05 28.33
C ARG A 170 5.55 -0.73 27.88
N ALA A 171 6.48 -0.97 28.77
CA ALA A 171 7.71 -1.72 28.45
C ALA A 171 7.43 -3.07 27.76
N LYS A 172 6.38 -3.79 28.17
CA LYS A 172 5.97 -5.03 27.53
C LYS A 172 5.43 -4.83 26.09
N ASP A 173 4.79 -3.68 25.85
CA ASP A 173 4.21 -3.38 24.54
C ASP A 173 5.32 -2.98 23.55
N VAL A 174 6.34 -2.25 24.01
CA VAL A 174 7.55 -1.93 23.23
C VAL A 174 8.28 -3.22 22.87
N LYS A 175 8.43 -4.15 23.84
CA LYS A 175 9.05 -5.45 23.58
C LYS A 175 8.27 -6.27 22.53
N ALA A 176 6.94 -6.34 22.68
CA ALA A 176 6.08 -7.06 21.73
C ALA A 176 6.19 -6.44 20.33
N TRP A 177 6.24 -5.11 20.22
CA TRP A 177 6.42 -4.45 18.93
C TRP A 177 7.81 -4.73 18.31
N ALA A 178 8.85 -4.81 19.11
CA ALA A 178 10.18 -5.20 18.67
C ALA A 178 10.20 -6.64 18.10
N GLU A 179 9.51 -7.56 18.77
CA GLU A 179 9.35 -8.95 18.32
C GLU A 179 8.56 -9.02 16.98
N GLU A 180 7.50 -8.20 16.81
CA GLU A 180 6.76 -8.11 15.56
C GLU A 180 7.60 -7.58 14.39
N ILE A 181 8.45 -6.57 14.63
CA ILE A 181 9.37 -6.06 13.62
C ILE A 181 10.39 -7.13 13.21
N THR A 182 10.91 -7.89 14.16
CA THR A 182 11.82 -9.02 13.88
C THR A 182 11.11 -10.10 13.07
N ALA A 183 9.89 -10.47 13.43
CA ALA A 183 9.09 -11.43 12.69
C ALA A 183 8.76 -10.96 11.26
N LEU A 184 8.52 -9.66 11.07
CA LEU A 184 8.38 -9.07 9.73
C LEU A 184 9.67 -9.22 8.92
N LYS A 185 10.85 -8.94 9.51
CA LYS A 185 12.14 -9.15 8.85
C LYS A 185 12.26 -10.59 8.34
N ASP A 186 12.07 -11.57 9.23
CA ASP A 186 12.15 -13.00 8.90
C ASP A 186 11.16 -13.36 7.77
N LYS A 187 9.95 -12.77 7.80
CA LYS A 187 8.94 -12.99 6.74
C LYS A 187 9.34 -12.38 5.40
N VAL A 188 9.96 -11.22 5.40
CA VAL A 188 10.46 -10.58 4.17
C VAL A 188 11.62 -11.39 3.59
N GLU A 189 12.55 -11.86 4.41
CA GLU A 189 13.65 -12.77 3.99
C GLU A 189 13.12 -14.08 3.39
N GLU A 190 12.15 -14.73 4.06
CA GLU A 190 11.52 -15.93 3.55
C GLU A 190 10.88 -15.71 2.17
N PHE A 191 10.18 -14.58 2.01
CA PHE A 191 9.42 -14.30 0.79
C PHE A 191 10.29 -13.85 -0.38
N THR A 192 11.36 -13.11 -0.12
CA THR A 192 12.29 -12.61 -1.14
C THR A 192 13.43 -13.58 -1.45
N GLY A 193 13.78 -14.41 -0.50
CA GLY A 193 14.99 -15.26 -0.54
C GLY A 193 16.29 -14.48 -0.33
N ILE A 194 16.21 -13.22 0.13
CA ILE A 194 17.36 -12.34 0.37
C ILE A 194 17.56 -12.19 1.86
N GLU A 195 18.76 -12.51 2.34
CA GLU A 195 19.17 -12.32 3.73
C GLU A 195 19.48 -10.83 3.99
N ILE A 196 18.90 -10.28 5.05
CA ILE A 196 19.09 -8.89 5.47
C ILE A 196 20.23 -8.84 6.49
N GLU A 197 21.43 -8.48 6.06
CA GLU A 197 22.63 -8.57 6.88
C GLU A 197 22.66 -7.62 8.08
N LYS A 198 22.28 -6.33 7.91
CA LYS A 198 22.24 -5.34 9.01
C LYS A 198 21.29 -4.19 8.74
N ILE A 199 20.21 -4.13 9.49
CA ILE A 199 19.38 -2.93 9.63
C ILE A 199 19.34 -2.53 11.10
N ASN A 200 19.59 -1.25 11.37
CA ASN A 200 19.38 -0.69 12.70
C ASN A 200 17.98 -0.08 12.76
N ILE A 201 17.01 -0.82 13.29
CA ILE A 201 15.68 -0.30 13.56
C ILE A 201 15.56 -0.01 15.07
N TYR A 202 15.08 1.17 15.39
CA TYR A 202 14.87 1.62 16.76
C TYR A 202 13.39 1.80 17.05
N VAL A 203 12.89 1.18 18.11
CA VAL A 203 11.56 1.43 18.64
C VAL A 203 11.74 2.17 19.99
N ASP A 204 11.22 3.40 20.04
CA ASP A 204 11.28 4.26 21.26
C ASP A 204 12.71 4.38 21.82
N GLY A 205 13.71 4.51 20.94
CA GLY A 205 15.14 4.59 21.29
C GLY A 205 15.80 3.25 21.64
N VAL A 206 15.07 2.14 21.60
CA VAL A 206 15.60 0.79 21.82
C VAL A 206 15.90 0.13 20.46
N ARG A 207 17.13 -0.31 20.27
CA ARG A 207 17.54 -1.06 19.07
C ARG A 207 16.82 -2.41 19.04
N VAL A 208 16.16 -2.70 17.93
CA VAL A 208 15.28 -3.88 17.77
C VAL A 208 15.94 -4.95 16.91
N ILE A 209 16.67 -4.53 15.89
CA ILE A 209 17.36 -5.41 14.93
C ILE A 209 18.83 -4.99 14.85
N ASP A 210 19.75 -5.96 14.89
CA ASP A 210 21.17 -5.81 14.64
C ASP A 210 21.51 -6.12 13.19
#